data_085ac54f22c0d62f19dc2bfbc3f9a0ba
#
_entry.id   085ac54f22c0d62f19dc2bfbc3f9a0ba
#
_cell.length_a   1.000
_cell.length_b   1.000
_cell.length_c   1.000
_cell.angle_alpha   90.00
_cell.angle_beta   90.00
_cell.angle_gamma   90.00
#
_symmetry.space_group_name_H-M   'P 1'
#
loop_
_entity.id
_entity.type
_entity.pdbx_description
1 polymer ?
#
loop_
_entity_poly.entity_id
_entity_poly.type
_entity_poly.pdbx_seq_one_letter_code
_entity_poly.pdbx_strand_id
1 'polypeptide(L)'
;MARQSEFVEYLAEMLQPLGEIRVKAMFGGWGFYADERFFAIVADDGFYVKVDDVSREEFEGAGLKPFRFEARGKRVVMDYYEPPAEALDDREKLCEWARKGLEAAVRAARAKKPRKRR
;
A
#
# COMPACT_ATOMS: atom_id res chain seq x y z
N MET A 1 7.23 -14.19 -12.01
CA MET A 1 6.88 -14.11 -12.94
C MET A 1 5.49 -14.20 -13.19
N ALA A 2 5.03 -15.05 -13.84
CA ALA A 2 3.66 -15.07 -14.21
C ALA A 2 2.75 -15.04 -13.01
N ARG A 3 3.11 -15.77 -11.98
CA ARG A 3 2.33 -15.84 -10.81
C ARG A 3 2.16 -14.53 -10.11
N GLN A 4 3.23 -13.80 -9.94
CA GLN A 4 3.16 -12.52 -9.29
C GLN A 4 2.39 -11.53 -10.14
N SER A 5 2.52 -11.61 -11.46
CA SER A 5 1.78 -10.76 -12.34
C SER A 5 0.28 -10.97 -12.24
N GLU A 6 -0.13 -12.23 -12.10
CA GLU A 6 -1.55 -12.52 -11.96
C GLU A 6 -2.11 -11.96 -10.67
N PHE A 7 -1.32 -12.06 -9.60
CA PHE A 7 -1.74 -11.52 -8.31
C PHE A 7 -1.89 -10.00 -8.42
N VAL A 8 -0.94 -9.35 -9.09
CA VAL A 8 -0.97 -7.92 -9.26
C VAL A 8 -2.18 -7.50 -10.07
N GLU A 9 -2.49 -8.23 -11.14
CA GLU A 9 -3.66 -7.92 -11.96
C GLU A 9 -4.95 -8.09 -11.18
N TYR A 10 -5.00 -9.14 -10.38
CA TYR A 10 -6.15 -9.41 -9.54
C TYR A 10 -6.39 -8.25 -8.58
N LEU A 11 -5.32 -7.79 -7.92
CA LEU A 11 -5.44 -6.70 -6.97
C LEU A 11 -5.83 -5.40 -7.67
N ALA A 12 -5.25 -5.15 -8.84
CA ALA A 12 -5.57 -3.92 -9.56
C ALA A 12 -7.05 -3.85 -9.90
N GLU A 13 -7.61 -4.98 -10.26
CA GLU A 13 -9.01 -5.03 -10.58
C GLU A 13 -9.87 -4.84 -9.33
N MET A 14 -9.49 -5.49 -8.24
CA MET A 14 -10.23 -5.38 -6.99
C MET A 14 -10.25 -3.96 -6.47
N LEU A 15 -9.19 -3.21 -6.73
CA LEU A 15 -9.03 -1.87 -6.19
C LEU A 15 -9.62 -0.77 -7.06
N GLN A 16 -10.22 -1.12 -8.18
CA GLN A 16 -10.78 -0.11 -9.08
C GLN A 16 -11.74 0.88 -8.44
N PRO A 17 -12.54 0.51 -7.45
CA PRO A 17 -13.41 1.50 -6.83
C PRO A 17 -12.69 2.67 -6.18
N LEU A 18 -11.38 2.55 -5.97
CA LEU A 18 -10.62 3.62 -5.35
C LEU A 18 -10.21 4.72 -6.32
N GLY A 19 -10.30 4.46 -7.62
CA GLY A 19 -9.90 5.43 -8.61
C GLY A 19 -9.22 4.75 -9.77
N GLU A 20 -8.53 5.52 -10.58
CA GLU A 20 -7.83 4.95 -11.72
C GLU A 20 -6.56 4.29 -11.22
N ILE A 21 -6.50 2.99 -11.32
CA ILE A 21 -5.38 2.22 -10.78
C ILE A 21 -4.27 2.06 -11.80
N ARG A 22 -3.06 2.38 -11.39
CA ARG A 22 -1.88 2.18 -12.21
C ARG A 22 -0.90 1.38 -11.41
N VAL A 23 -0.19 0.50 -12.08
CA VAL A 23 0.78 -0.36 -11.43
C VAL A 23 2.12 -0.18 -12.11
N LYS A 24 3.19 -0.03 -11.34
CA LYS A 24 4.52 0.11 -11.87
C LYS A 24 5.48 -0.84 -11.20
N ALA A 25 6.35 -1.47 -11.99
CA ALA A 25 7.37 -2.34 -11.43
C ALA A 25 8.41 -1.48 -10.71
N MET A 26 8.81 -1.88 -9.54
CA MET A 26 9.82 -1.15 -8.80
C MET A 26 10.43 -2.01 -7.69
N PHE A 27 11.70 -1.83 -7.44
CA PHE A 27 12.40 -2.49 -6.34
C PHE A 27 12.14 -4.00 -6.25
N GLY A 28 12.03 -4.64 -7.40
CA GLY A 28 11.78 -6.07 -7.38
C GLY A 28 10.35 -6.45 -7.07
N GLY A 29 9.46 -5.47 -7.00
CA GLY A 29 8.06 -5.71 -6.75
C GLY A 29 7.23 -4.78 -7.59
N TRP A 30 6.12 -4.29 -7.04
CA TRP A 30 5.20 -3.46 -7.80
C TRP A 30 4.62 -2.37 -6.91
N GLY A 31 4.46 -1.19 -7.48
CA GLY A 31 3.82 -0.09 -6.75
C GLY A 31 2.45 0.17 -7.32
N PHE A 32 1.50 0.49 -6.47
CA PHE A 32 0.13 0.77 -6.89
C PHE A 32 -0.21 2.24 -6.68
N TYR A 33 -0.81 2.83 -7.70
CA TYR A 33 -1.23 4.22 -7.67
C TYR A 33 -2.73 4.29 -7.93
N ALA A 34 -3.43 5.18 -7.24
CA ALA A 34 -4.83 5.45 -7.53
C ALA A 34 -4.92 6.93 -7.82
N ASP A 35 -5.38 7.29 -9.00
CA ASP A 35 -5.43 8.67 -9.47
C ASP A 35 -4.08 9.36 -9.26
N GLU A 36 -3.02 8.62 -9.62
CA GLU A 36 -1.65 9.12 -9.55
C GLU A 36 -1.06 9.21 -8.14
N ARG A 37 -1.74 8.70 -7.14
CA ARG A 37 -1.20 8.72 -5.79
C ARG A 37 -0.73 7.32 -5.39
N PHE A 38 0.51 7.24 -4.98
CA PHE A 38 1.14 5.97 -4.61
C PHE A 38 0.66 5.57 -3.23
N PHE A 39 0.01 4.42 -3.12
CA PHE A 39 -0.61 4.04 -1.84
C PHE A 39 -0.37 2.61 -1.37
N ALA A 40 0.22 1.77 -2.20
CA ALA A 40 0.41 0.38 -1.82
C ALA A 40 1.49 -0.28 -2.65
N ILE A 41 1.99 -1.42 -2.19
CA ILE A 41 3.03 -2.16 -2.90
C ILE A 41 2.73 -3.65 -2.84
N VAL A 42 3.30 -4.38 -3.79
CA VAL A 42 3.37 -5.82 -3.73
C VAL A 42 4.84 -6.15 -3.66
N ALA A 43 5.24 -6.92 -2.66
CA ALA A 43 6.62 -7.32 -2.48
C ALA A 43 6.63 -8.69 -1.81
N ASP A 44 7.50 -9.58 -2.26
CA ASP A 44 7.59 -10.94 -1.69
C ASP A 44 6.23 -11.62 -1.60
N ASP A 45 5.45 -11.49 -2.67
CA ASP A 45 4.14 -12.14 -2.75
C ASP A 45 3.12 -11.61 -1.75
N GLY A 46 3.38 -10.48 -1.13
CA GLY A 46 2.45 -9.87 -0.19
C GLY A 46 2.00 -8.52 -0.67
N PHE A 47 0.82 -8.12 -0.23
CA PHE A 47 0.28 -6.81 -0.56
C PHE A 47 0.32 -5.97 0.71
N TYR A 48 0.86 -4.76 0.61
CA TYR A 48 1.04 -3.90 1.77
C TYR A 48 0.53 -2.51 1.45
N VAL A 49 -0.13 -1.89 2.42
CA VAL A 49 -0.78 -0.59 2.27
C VAL A 49 0.01 0.47 3.02
N LYS A 50 0.16 1.63 2.41
CA LYS A 50 0.88 2.73 3.03
C LYS A 50 0.19 3.17 4.33
N VAL A 51 0.98 3.46 5.35
CA VAL A 51 0.44 3.97 6.60
C VAL A 51 1.16 5.25 7.01
N ASP A 52 0.52 6.02 7.84
CA ASP A 52 1.15 7.18 8.46
C ASP A 52 0.77 7.15 9.94
N ASP A 53 1.11 8.16 10.68
CA ASP A 53 0.85 8.16 12.12
C ASP A 53 -0.63 8.05 12.43
N VAL A 54 -1.47 8.56 11.56
CA VAL A 54 -2.90 8.52 11.80
C VAL A 54 -3.45 7.10 11.60
N SER A 55 -3.07 6.44 10.53
CA SER A 55 -3.64 5.14 10.21
C SER A 55 -2.92 3.96 10.86
N ARG A 56 -1.67 4.15 11.26
CA ARG A 56 -0.89 3.04 11.81
C ARG A 56 -1.59 2.35 12.98
N GLU A 57 -2.22 3.11 13.82
CA GLU A 57 -2.88 2.55 14.98
C GLU A 57 -3.98 1.57 14.61
N GLU A 58 -4.67 1.83 13.52
CA GLU A 58 -5.74 0.94 13.10
C GLU A 58 -5.17 -0.39 12.63
N PHE A 59 -4.05 -0.35 11.90
CA PHE A 59 -3.45 -1.58 11.45
C PHE A 59 -2.86 -2.36 12.62
N GLU A 60 -2.19 -1.68 13.53
CA GLU A 60 -1.60 -2.34 14.68
C GLU A 60 -2.66 -2.87 15.64
N GLY A 61 -3.75 -2.13 15.78
CA GLY A 61 -4.85 -2.58 16.62
C GLY A 61 -5.51 -3.84 16.10
N ALA A 62 -5.43 -4.07 14.80
CA ALA A 62 -5.97 -5.28 14.20
C ALA A 62 -4.97 -6.42 14.18
N GLY A 63 -3.79 -6.21 14.75
CA GLY A 63 -2.77 -7.24 14.80
C GLY A 63 -2.04 -7.45 13.50
N LEU A 64 -2.07 -6.47 12.61
CA LEU A 64 -1.44 -6.61 11.32
C LEU A 64 0.03 -6.25 11.39
N LYS A 65 0.79 -6.72 10.42
CA LYS A 65 2.24 -6.59 10.48
C LYS A 65 2.80 -5.67 9.41
N PRO A 66 3.89 -4.97 9.73
CA PRO A 66 4.50 -4.10 8.75
C PRO A 66 5.35 -4.88 7.78
N PHE A 67 5.64 -4.28 6.64
CA PHE A 67 6.54 -4.87 5.68
C PHE A 67 7.97 -4.70 6.20
N ARG A 68 8.74 -5.77 6.17
CA ARG A 68 10.12 -5.73 6.59
C ARG A 68 10.98 -6.32 5.53
N PHE A 69 12.18 -5.80 5.38
CA PHE A 69 13.13 -6.42 4.48
C PHE A 69 14.53 -6.23 5.09
N GLU A 70 15.47 -7.00 4.58
CA GLU A 70 16.83 -6.91 5.06
C GLU A 70 17.69 -6.20 4.06
N ALA A 71 18.48 -5.26 4.51
CA ALA A 71 19.41 -4.55 3.67
C ALA A 71 20.73 -4.48 4.42
N ARG A 72 21.73 -5.06 3.84
CA ARG A 72 23.07 -5.02 4.44
C ARG A 72 23.09 -5.58 5.84
N GLY A 73 22.40 -6.66 6.05
CA GLY A 73 22.38 -7.32 7.34
C GLY A 73 21.48 -6.68 8.37
N LYS A 74 20.80 -5.60 8.01
CA LYS A 74 19.89 -4.95 8.93
C LYS A 74 18.46 -5.17 8.52
N ARG A 75 17.60 -5.30 9.51
CA ARG A 75 16.19 -5.44 9.24
C ARG A 75 15.55 -4.06 9.20
N VAL A 76 14.93 -3.73 8.10
CA VAL A 76 14.31 -2.43 7.92
C VAL A 76 12.81 -2.59 7.92
N VAL A 77 12.12 -1.77 8.71
CA VAL A 77 10.67 -1.79 8.79
C VAL A 77 10.16 -0.60 8.00
N MET A 78 9.23 -0.86 7.07
CA MET A 78 8.71 0.20 6.23
C MET A 78 7.37 0.66 6.74
N ASP A 79 6.94 1.83 6.30
CA ASP A 79 5.64 2.37 6.69
C ASP A 79 4.55 1.82 5.77
N TYR A 80 4.49 0.50 5.68
CA TYR A 80 3.52 -0.23 4.89
C TYR A 80 3.10 -1.44 5.69
N TYR A 81 1.81 -1.70 5.78
CA TYR A 81 1.29 -2.82 6.55
C TYR A 81 0.38 -3.69 5.70
N GLU A 82 0.36 -4.97 5.98
CA GLU A 82 -0.52 -5.88 5.26
C GLU A 82 -1.95 -5.71 5.76
N PRO A 83 -2.95 -5.86 4.90
CA PRO A 83 -4.33 -5.87 5.37
C PRO A 83 -4.67 -7.25 5.92
N PRO A 84 -5.82 -7.42 6.55
CA PRO A 84 -6.20 -8.75 7.01
C PRO A 84 -6.27 -9.72 5.83
N ALA A 85 -5.87 -10.96 6.05
CA ALA A 85 -5.83 -11.94 4.98
C ALA A 85 -7.18 -12.10 4.30
N GLU A 86 -8.26 -12.08 5.05
CA GLU A 86 -9.57 -12.25 4.46
C GLU A 86 -9.98 -11.10 3.56
N ALA A 87 -9.35 -9.96 3.72
CA ALA A 87 -9.66 -8.81 2.86
C ALA A 87 -9.23 -9.06 1.43
N LEU A 88 -8.22 -9.89 1.24
CA LEU A 88 -7.74 -10.18 -0.11
C LEU A 88 -8.77 -10.88 -0.98
N ASP A 89 -9.75 -11.51 -0.36
CA ASP A 89 -10.79 -12.21 -1.10
C ASP A 89 -12.11 -11.45 -1.10
N ASP A 90 -12.13 -10.22 -0.60
CA ASP A 90 -13.36 -9.48 -0.46
C ASP A 90 -13.12 -8.05 -0.93
N ARG A 91 -13.69 -7.70 -2.06
CA ARG A 91 -13.44 -6.39 -2.66
C ARG A 91 -13.76 -5.24 -1.71
N GLU A 92 -14.87 -5.32 -1.03
CA GLU A 92 -15.27 -4.27 -0.13
C GLU A 92 -14.27 -4.07 0.99
N LYS A 93 -13.86 -5.17 1.61
CA LYS A 93 -12.91 -5.08 2.70
C LYS A 93 -11.53 -4.64 2.22
N LEU A 94 -11.12 -5.16 1.08
CA LEU A 94 -9.82 -4.77 0.54
C LEU A 94 -9.79 -3.28 0.24
N CYS A 95 -10.84 -2.75 -0.36
CA CYS A 95 -10.89 -1.34 -0.66
C CYS A 95 -10.96 -0.50 0.61
N GLU A 96 -11.61 -1.00 1.62
CA GLU A 96 -11.69 -0.31 2.89
C GLU A 96 -10.31 -0.11 3.50
N TRP A 97 -9.52 -1.19 3.55
CA TRP A 97 -8.17 -1.09 4.11
C TRP A 97 -7.23 -0.30 3.20
N ALA A 98 -7.33 -0.52 1.89
CA ALA A 98 -6.46 0.18 0.95
C ALA A 98 -6.77 1.68 0.90
N ARG A 99 -8.01 2.05 1.13
CA ARG A 99 -8.37 3.46 1.14
C ARG A 99 -7.62 4.21 2.24
N LYS A 100 -7.30 3.54 3.33
CA LYS A 100 -6.52 4.16 4.40
C LYS A 100 -5.14 4.54 3.88
N GLY A 101 -4.59 3.73 2.97
CA GLY A 101 -3.31 4.05 2.36
C GLY A 101 -3.41 5.25 1.44
N LEU A 102 -4.51 5.33 0.72
CA LEU A 102 -4.72 6.45 -0.17
C LEU A 102 -4.87 7.74 0.64
N GLU A 103 -5.59 7.66 1.75
CA GLU A 103 -5.74 8.82 2.63
C GLU A 103 -4.40 9.25 3.22
N ALA A 104 -3.56 8.28 3.57
CA ALA A 104 -2.24 8.59 4.08
C ALA A 104 -1.41 9.31 3.01
N ALA A 105 -1.54 8.87 1.76
CA ALA A 105 -0.82 9.51 0.66
C ALA A 105 -1.29 10.94 0.46
N VAL A 106 -2.59 11.17 0.59
CA VAL A 106 -3.14 12.52 0.45
C VAL A 106 -2.61 13.42 1.57
N ARG A 107 -2.59 12.92 2.80
CA ARG A 107 -2.08 13.71 3.92
C ARG A 107 -0.60 14.04 3.72
N ALA A 108 0.17 13.08 3.21
CA ALA A 108 1.58 13.31 2.98
C ALA A 108 1.79 14.37 1.90
N ALA A 109 0.98 14.34 0.87
CA ALA A 109 1.09 15.34 -0.19
C ALA A 109 0.77 16.73 0.32
N ARG A 110 -0.24 16.83 1.18
CA ARG A 110 -0.59 18.11 1.75
C ARG A 110 0.50 18.65 2.65
N ALA A 111 1.10 17.77 3.44
CA ALA A 111 2.13 18.19 4.35
C ALA A 111 3.34 18.73 3.61
N LYS A 112 3.64 18.18 2.45
CA LYS A 112 4.77 18.64 1.72
C LYS A 112 4.53 19.89 0.95
N LYS A 113 3.37 20.14 0.57
CA LYS A 113 3.07 21.20 -0.21
C LYS A 113 3.51 22.55 0.16
N PRO A 114 3.19 23.12 1.04
CA PRO A 114 3.45 24.40 1.44
C PRO A 114 4.67 25.00 1.42
N ARG A 115 5.25 24.81 1.83
CA ARG A 115 6.32 25.33 1.98
C ARG A 115 6.83 25.93 1.03
N LYS A 116 7.02 26.23 0.48
CA LYS A 116 7.51 26.75 -0.35
C LYS A 116 7.42 27.82 -0.57
N ARG A 117 7.37 28.34 -0.38
CA ARG A 117 7.38 29.29 -0.60
C ARG A 117 7.60 30.04 -0.24
N ARG A 118 8.06 30.29 -0.06
CA ARG A 118 8.36 31.07 0.20
C ARG A 118 8.67 31.46 0.04
#